data_e9eb97709ea76cb5607b3dabbff6a096
#
_entry.id   e9eb97709ea76cb5607b3dabbff6a096
#
_cell.length_a   1.000
_cell.length_b   1.000
_cell.length_c   1.000
_cell.angle_alpha   90.00
_cell.angle_beta   90.00
_cell.angle_gamma   90.00
#
_symmetry.space_group_name_H-M   'P 1'
#
loop_
_entity.id
_entity.type
_entity.pdbx_description
1 polymer ?
#
loop_
_entity_poly.entity_id
_entity_poly.type
_entity_poly.pdbx_seq_one_letter_code
_entity_poly.pdbx_strand_id
1 'polypeptide(L)'
;MEPDELSQWTHGHDFAGEFQSAEKNTRRVLWLTAAMMAIEIVGGLKLRSMALFADGCHMGTHVAAFSISAGAYWLARRNASNEHYTFGTGKMGVLGAYTSAIILGFIAFYMCGESVLRLFRPQPIAFGEAIPIACLGLTVNIVSALLLRGGHHHHHHGEDHHHGHDDLNLRSAYVHVIADSVTSVLAIVALSCGKAFGWAWLDPVCGIAGSLVIGQWAWSLIASTRTILLDREPDSCDLRAEIRKAFGNCEDVRICDLHIWQVGVNRYAAIISIVTGHPQPPHVYKQMLAEHEELQHVTIEVNSTTA
;
A
#
# COMPACT_ATOMS: atom_id res chain seq x y z
N MET A 1 14.45 6.35 43.38
CA MET A 1 13.41 5.83 42.46
C MET A 1 13.91 4.49 41.96
N GLU A 2 13.25 3.42 42.33
CA GLU A 2 13.63 2.09 41.86
C GLU A 2 13.25 1.89 40.37
N PRO A 3 13.98 1.01 39.62
CA PRO A 3 13.70 0.78 38.21
C PRO A 3 12.24 0.35 37.92
N ASP A 4 11.59 -0.28 38.89
CA ASP A 4 10.20 -0.75 38.79
C ASP A 4 9.18 0.40 38.85
N GLU A 5 9.51 1.53 39.47
CA GLU A 5 8.65 2.71 39.53
C GLU A 5 8.59 3.46 38.19
N LEU A 6 9.60 3.29 37.32
CA LEU A 6 9.66 3.92 36.00
C LEU A 6 8.87 3.13 34.96
N SER A 7 8.61 1.85 35.19
CA SER A 7 7.92 0.96 34.20
C SER A 7 6.52 1.44 33.87
N GLN A 8 5.81 2.09 34.80
CA GLN A 8 4.46 2.66 34.55
C GLN A 8 4.46 3.88 33.62
N TRP A 9 5.63 4.48 33.35
CA TRP A 9 5.80 5.65 32.49
C TRP A 9 6.44 5.30 31.14
N THR A 10 6.91 4.05 30.99
CA THR A 10 7.46 3.55 29.72
C THR A 10 6.40 2.80 28.94
N HIS A 11 6.32 3.05 27.65
CA HIS A 11 5.44 2.32 26.72
C HIS A 11 6.26 1.82 25.54
N GLY A 12 5.86 0.65 25.02
CA GLY A 12 6.55 0.03 23.89
C GLY A 12 6.27 0.79 22.59
N HIS A 13 7.31 0.96 21.76
CA HIS A 13 7.21 1.54 20.41
C HIS A 13 7.13 0.46 19.33
N ASP A 14 6.63 -0.75 19.65
CA ASP A 14 6.42 -1.79 18.66
C ASP A 14 5.10 -1.56 17.91
N PHE A 15 5.21 -0.90 16.77
CA PHE A 15 4.10 -0.58 15.88
C PHE A 15 3.97 -1.57 14.71
N ALA A 16 4.67 -2.73 14.77
CA ALA A 16 4.54 -3.80 13.80
C ALA A 16 3.28 -4.64 14.11
N GLY A 17 2.24 -4.49 13.28
CA GLY A 17 0.99 -5.24 13.44
C GLY A 17 1.15 -6.75 13.20
N GLU A 18 0.34 -7.57 13.88
CA GLU A 18 0.26 -9.02 13.70
C GLU A 18 -0.46 -9.37 12.37
N PHE A 19 0.26 -10.08 11.48
CA PHE A 19 -0.31 -10.73 10.30
C PHE A 19 -0.03 -12.24 10.37
N GLN A 20 -0.88 -12.98 11.05
CA GLN A 20 -0.86 -14.43 11.06
C GLN A 20 -2.22 -14.96 10.62
N SER A 21 -2.39 -15.44 9.42
CA SER A 21 -3.24 -16.60 9.11
C SER A 21 -3.68 -16.86 7.66
N ALA A 22 -3.12 -16.19 6.65
CA ALA A 22 -3.43 -16.55 5.24
C ALA A 22 -2.21 -17.10 4.47
N GLU A 23 -1.21 -17.59 5.18
CA GLU A 23 0.17 -17.70 4.69
C GLU A 23 0.43 -18.73 3.56
N LYS A 24 -0.22 -19.87 3.57
CA LYS A 24 0.13 -20.96 2.61
C LYS A 24 -0.41 -20.74 1.20
N ASN A 25 -1.67 -20.31 1.09
CA ASN A 25 -2.29 -20.09 -0.23
C ASN A 25 -1.76 -18.79 -0.86
N THR A 26 -1.61 -17.75 -0.07
CA THR A 26 -1.03 -16.48 -0.53
C THR A 26 0.41 -16.65 -1.04
N ARG A 27 1.22 -17.48 -0.38
CA ARG A 27 2.59 -17.78 -0.82
C ARG A 27 2.62 -18.58 -2.13
N ARG A 28 1.68 -19.53 -2.35
CA ARG A 28 1.58 -20.27 -3.62
C ARG A 28 1.18 -19.34 -4.78
N VAL A 29 0.18 -18.50 -4.56
CA VAL A 29 -0.27 -17.51 -5.54
C VAL A 29 0.88 -16.56 -5.86
N LEU A 30 1.60 -16.05 -4.87
CA LEU A 30 2.75 -15.16 -5.06
C LEU A 30 3.82 -15.78 -5.96
N TRP A 31 4.21 -17.03 -5.71
CA TRP A 31 5.22 -17.72 -6.53
C TRP A 31 4.72 -18.00 -7.96
N LEU A 32 3.44 -18.37 -8.11
CA LEU A 32 2.83 -18.60 -9.42
C LEU A 32 2.79 -17.31 -10.23
N THR A 33 2.35 -16.22 -9.61
CA THR A 33 2.29 -14.88 -10.24
C THR A 33 3.68 -14.36 -10.57
N ALA A 34 4.66 -14.55 -9.67
CA ALA A 34 6.06 -14.14 -9.91
C ALA A 34 6.70 -14.92 -11.07
N ALA A 35 6.44 -16.22 -11.18
CA ALA A 35 6.93 -17.02 -12.29
C ALA A 35 6.29 -16.58 -13.63
N MET A 36 4.97 -16.34 -13.63
CA MET A 36 4.27 -15.89 -14.83
C MET A 36 4.72 -14.49 -15.27
N MET A 37 4.83 -13.55 -14.33
CA MET A 37 5.44 -12.24 -14.55
C MET A 37 6.80 -12.33 -15.26
N ALA A 38 7.70 -13.18 -14.76
CA ALA A 38 9.02 -13.36 -15.36
C ALA A 38 8.93 -13.89 -16.81
N ILE A 39 8.01 -14.85 -17.06
CA ILE A 39 7.77 -15.40 -18.40
C ILE A 39 7.25 -14.31 -19.34
N GLU A 40 6.29 -13.49 -18.92
CA GLU A 40 5.71 -12.42 -19.72
C GLU A 40 6.70 -11.28 -19.99
N ILE A 41 7.47 -10.85 -19.00
CA ILE A 41 8.50 -9.81 -19.19
C ILE A 41 9.56 -10.30 -20.17
N VAL A 42 10.12 -11.50 -19.96
CA VAL A 42 11.14 -12.07 -20.85
C VAL A 42 10.57 -12.37 -22.21
N GLY A 43 9.35 -12.91 -22.27
CA GLY A 43 8.61 -13.17 -23.51
C GLY A 43 8.34 -11.87 -24.29
N GLY A 44 7.81 -10.85 -23.64
CA GLY A 44 7.54 -9.55 -24.25
C GLY A 44 8.79 -8.92 -24.88
N LEU A 45 9.92 -8.96 -24.15
CA LEU A 45 11.19 -8.46 -24.66
C LEU A 45 11.74 -9.29 -25.84
N LYS A 46 11.76 -10.63 -25.72
CA LYS A 46 12.30 -11.52 -26.77
C LYS A 46 11.41 -11.55 -28.02
N LEU A 47 10.09 -11.58 -27.83
CA LEU A 47 9.12 -11.67 -28.93
C LEU A 47 8.73 -10.27 -29.46
N ARG A 48 9.31 -9.23 -28.88
CA ARG A 48 9.13 -7.82 -29.26
C ARG A 48 7.68 -7.35 -29.19
N SER A 49 6.90 -7.84 -28.23
CA SER A 49 5.53 -7.41 -27.96
C SER A 49 5.49 -6.46 -26.75
N MET A 50 5.03 -5.23 -26.98
CA MET A 50 4.84 -4.26 -25.91
C MET A 50 3.58 -4.55 -25.09
N ALA A 51 2.54 -5.13 -25.69
CA ALA A 51 1.35 -5.55 -25.00
C ALA A 51 1.66 -6.64 -23.95
N LEU A 52 2.43 -7.68 -24.36
CA LEU A 52 2.85 -8.75 -23.45
C LEU A 52 3.80 -8.25 -22.38
N PHE A 53 4.73 -7.36 -22.73
CA PHE A 53 5.65 -6.73 -21.78
C PHE A 53 4.90 -5.87 -20.75
N ALA A 54 3.88 -5.12 -21.20
CA ALA A 54 3.05 -4.29 -20.32
C ALA A 54 2.25 -5.15 -19.33
N ASP A 55 1.69 -6.28 -19.78
CA ASP A 55 0.96 -7.21 -18.91
C ASP A 55 1.87 -7.81 -17.85
N GLY A 56 3.07 -8.27 -18.23
CA GLY A 56 4.07 -8.77 -17.29
C GLY A 56 4.55 -7.69 -16.29
N CYS A 57 4.75 -6.45 -16.73
CA CYS A 57 5.10 -5.34 -15.83
C CYS A 57 3.95 -5.01 -14.88
N HIS A 58 2.70 -5.09 -15.33
CA HIS A 58 1.52 -4.90 -14.50
C HIS A 58 1.47 -5.95 -13.38
N MET A 59 1.61 -7.24 -13.70
CA MET A 59 1.75 -8.30 -12.69
C MET A 59 2.96 -8.07 -11.77
N GLY A 60 4.04 -7.51 -12.29
CA GLY A 60 5.24 -7.16 -11.54
C GLY A 60 5.00 -6.14 -10.43
N THR A 61 4.00 -5.27 -10.57
CA THR A 61 3.63 -4.30 -9.53
C THR A 61 3.20 -5.00 -8.24
N HIS A 62 2.45 -6.11 -8.37
CA HIS A 62 1.93 -6.90 -7.24
C HIS A 62 3.03 -7.68 -6.55
N VAL A 63 3.87 -8.38 -7.34
CA VAL A 63 5.02 -9.13 -6.79
C VAL A 63 5.98 -8.18 -6.08
N ALA A 64 6.26 -7.01 -6.64
CA ALA A 64 7.09 -5.99 -6.02
C ALA A 64 6.48 -5.48 -4.70
N ALA A 65 5.18 -5.15 -4.68
CA ALA A 65 4.48 -4.69 -3.48
C ALA A 65 4.56 -5.73 -2.35
N PHE A 66 4.28 -7.00 -2.64
CA PHE A 66 4.37 -8.09 -1.65
C PHE A 66 5.80 -8.32 -1.17
N SER A 67 6.78 -8.33 -2.08
CA SER A 67 8.20 -8.54 -1.73
C SER A 67 8.74 -7.43 -0.84
N ILE A 68 8.38 -6.19 -1.15
CA ILE A 68 8.79 -5.01 -0.38
C ILE A 68 8.11 -5.01 0.98
N SER A 69 6.81 -5.33 1.04
CA SER A 69 6.11 -5.47 2.31
C SER A 69 6.76 -6.53 3.20
N ALA A 70 7.05 -7.72 2.65
CA ALA A 70 7.74 -8.79 3.38
C ALA A 70 9.14 -8.37 3.86
N GLY A 71 9.92 -7.69 2.99
CA GLY A 71 11.23 -7.14 3.32
C GLY A 71 11.17 -6.06 4.40
N ALA A 72 10.21 -5.17 4.31
CA ALA A 72 9.96 -4.11 5.27
C ALA A 72 9.58 -4.70 6.66
N TYR A 73 8.72 -5.71 6.69
CA TYR A 73 8.37 -6.43 7.92
C TYR A 73 9.57 -7.13 8.55
N TRP A 74 10.38 -7.80 7.72
CA TRP A 74 11.60 -8.43 8.21
C TRP A 74 12.57 -7.41 8.81
N LEU A 75 12.76 -6.28 8.12
CA LEU A 75 13.65 -5.20 8.57
C LEU A 75 13.10 -4.50 9.82
N ALA A 76 11.79 -4.26 9.88
CA ALA A 76 11.12 -3.69 11.04
C ALA A 76 11.29 -4.57 12.27
N ARG A 77 11.04 -5.88 12.16
CA ARG A 77 11.24 -6.84 13.26
C ARG A 77 12.69 -6.91 13.71
N ARG A 78 13.64 -6.92 12.77
CA ARG A 78 15.08 -6.97 13.10
C ARG A 78 15.54 -5.77 13.88
N ASN A 79 14.91 -4.62 13.69
CA ASN A 79 15.27 -3.34 14.32
C ASN A 79 14.26 -2.88 15.37
N ALA A 80 13.29 -3.72 15.78
CA ALA A 80 12.22 -3.34 16.70
C ALA A 80 12.74 -2.85 18.06
N SER A 81 13.85 -3.42 18.55
CA SER A 81 14.50 -3.03 19.81
C SER A 81 15.63 -2.00 19.63
N ASN A 82 15.80 -1.42 18.46
CA ASN A 82 16.87 -0.47 18.20
C ASN A 82 16.42 0.95 18.58
N GLU A 83 16.93 1.48 19.67
CA GLU A 83 16.63 2.80 20.23
C GLU A 83 16.93 3.98 19.29
N HIS A 84 17.71 3.77 18.22
CA HIS A 84 17.95 4.80 17.21
C HIS A 84 16.69 5.11 16.37
N TYR A 85 15.70 4.23 16.36
CA TYR A 85 14.38 4.49 15.75
C TYR A 85 13.43 5.04 16.80
N THR A 86 13.47 6.35 17.03
CA THR A 86 12.78 7.04 18.13
C THR A 86 11.26 6.81 18.17
N PHE A 87 10.61 6.67 17.02
CA PHE A 87 9.19 6.30 16.89
C PHE A 87 8.99 4.89 16.32
N GLY A 88 9.96 3.99 16.55
CA GLY A 88 9.91 2.63 16.06
C GLY A 88 10.11 2.51 14.54
N THR A 89 9.85 1.32 14.03
CA THR A 89 10.13 0.93 12.63
C THR A 89 8.89 0.95 11.72
N GLY A 90 7.77 1.50 12.19
CA GLY A 90 6.48 1.46 11.49
C GLY A 90 6.48 2.09 10.09
N LYS A 91 7.37 3.08 9.84
CA LYS A 91 7.50 3.73 8.52
C LYS A 91 8.38 2.97 7.52
N MET A 92 9.05 1.88 7.91
CA MET A 92 9.89 1.10 6.97
C MET A 92 9.08 0.55 5.79
N GLY A 93 7.85 0.08 6.05
CA GLY A 93 6.94 -0.37 5.00
C GLY A 93 6.57 0.73 4.02
N VAL A 94 6.32 1.92 4.54
CA VAL A 94 5.97 3.11 3.74
C VAL A 94 7.13 3.53 2.84
N LEU A 95 8.37 3.52 3.38
CA LEU A 95 9.58 3.82 2.62
C LEU A 95 9.81 2.79 1.50
N GLY A 96 9.57 1.50 1.79
CA GLY A 96 9.61 0.44 0.79
C GLY A 96 8.59 0.67 -0.33
N ALA A 97 7.34 0.96 0.01
CA ALA A 97 6.27 1.25 -0.96
C ALA A 97 6.60 2.49 -1.82
N TYR A 98 7.14 3.55 -1.22
CA TYR A 98 7.59 4.75 -1.94
C TYR A 98 8.69 4.43 -2.95
N THR A 99 9.70 3.64 -2.54
CA THR A 99 10.79 3.22 -3.42
C THR A 99 10.28 2.38 -4.60
N SER A 100 9.37 1.43 -4.33
CA SER A 100 8.71 0.63 -5.37
C SER A 100 7.97 1.49 -6.37
N ALA A 101 7.21 2.47 -5.89
CA ALA A 101 6.44 3.37 -6.75
C ALA A 101 7.33 4.19 -7.68
N ILE A 102 8.52 4.63 -7.22
CA ILE A 102 9.51 5.31 -8.07
C ILE A 102 9.99 4.37 -9.18
N ILE A 103 10.37 3.13 -8.83
CA ILE A 103 10.83 2.14 -9.82
C ILE A 103 9.75 1.87 -10.86
N LEU A 104 8.49 1.70 -10.43
CA LEU A 104 7.34 1.51 -11.33
C LEU A 104 7.11 2.72 -12.25
N GLY A 105 7.26 3.94 -11.73
CA GLY A 105 7.18 5.16 -12.51
C GLY A 105 8.24 5.20 -13.63
N PHE A 106 9.48 4.79 -13.34
CA PHE A 106 10.53 4.66 -14.36
C PHE A 106 10.22 3.59 -15.41
N ILE A 107 9.70 2.43 -14.99
CA ILE A 107 9.28 1.36 -15.92
C ILE A 107 8.16 1.86 -16.84
N ALA A 108 7.14 2.51 -16.29
CA ALA A 108 6.04 3.07 -17.06
C ALA A 108 6.52 4.11 -18.07
N PHE A 109 7.43 5.00 -17.67
CA PHE A 109 8.03 6.00 -18.55
C PHE A 109 8.82 5.34 -19.69
N TYR A 110 9.66 4.35 -19.38
CA TYR A 110 10.40 3.59 -20.39
C TYR A 110 9.46 2.88 -21.39
N MET A 111 8.42 2.20 -20.87
CA MET A 111 7.42 1.52 -21.70
C MET A 111 6.70 2.48 -22.64
N CYS A 112 6.29 3.64 -22.13
CA CYS A 112 5.61 4.67 -22.91
C CYS A 112 6.53 5.12 -24.06
N GLY A 113 7.78 5.48 -23.75
CA GLY A 113 8.75 5.92 -24.74
C GLY A 113 9.04 4.87 -25.80
N GLU A 114 9.29 3.61 -25.41
CA GLU A 114 9.54 2.50 -26.33
C GLU A 114 8.30 2.22 -27.21
N SER A 115 7.10 2.25 -26.63
CA SER A 115 5.85 2.03 -27.38
C SER A 115 5.61 3.13 -28.42
N VAL A 116 5.85 4.40 -28.07
CA VAL A 116 5.77 5.52 -29.00
C VAL A 116 6.80 5.37 -30.13
N LEU A 117 8.04 5.01 -29.80
CA LEU A 117 9.07 4.76 -30.84
C LEU A 117 8.67 3.64 -31.81
N ARG A 118 8.01 2.57 -31.33
CA ARG A 118 7.52 1.46 -32.16
C ARG A 118 6.36 1.82 -33.07
N LEU A 119 5.56 2.84 -32.74
CA LEU A 119 4.57 3.38 -33.67
C LEU A 119 5.23 4.00 -34.91
N PHE A 120 6.38 4.68 -34.74
CA PHE A 120 7.10 5.29 -35.85
C PHE A 120 8.12 4.34 -36.52
N ARG A 121 8.59 3.33 -35.80
CA ARG A 121 9.56 2.33 -36.27
C ARG A 121 9.07 0.93 -35.89
N PRO A 122 8.07 0.39 -36.65
CA PRO A 122 7.49 -0.91 -36.33
C PRO A 122 8.55 -2.01 -36.27
N GLN A 123 8.49 -2.82 -35.23
CA GLN A 123 9.33 -3.99 -35.05
C GLN A 123 8.55 -5.25 -35.41
N PRO A 124 9.18 -6.28 -36.02
CA PRO A 124 8.52 -7.55 -36.27
C PRO A 124 8.21 -8.24 -34.94
N ILE A 125 6.93 -8.58 -34.75
CA ILE A 125 6.41 -9.25 -33.54
C ILE A 125 6.23 -10.74 -33.85
N ALA A 126 6.67 -11.61 -32.94
CA ALA A 126 6.46 -13.04 -33.04
C ALA A 126 5.09 -13.44 -32.46
N PHE A 127 4.00 -13.04 -33.16
CA PHE A 127 2.62 -13.26 -32.71
C PHE A 127 2.29 -14.70 -32.35
N GLY A 128 2.86 -15.68 -33.10
CA GLY A 128 2.59 -17.11 -32.90
C GLY A 128 3.04 -17.62 -31.53
N GLU A 129 4.07 -17.03 -30.98
CA GLU A 129 4.65 -17.40 -29.69
C GLU A 129 4.16 -16.48 -28.56
N ALA A 130 3.83 -15.22 -28.86
CA ALA A 130 3.35 -14.25 -27.89
C ALA A 130 1.92 -14.56 -27.41
N ILE A 131 1.01 -14.95 -28.30
CA ILE A 131 -0.38 -15.26 -27.95
C ILE A 131 -0.50 -16.41 -26.93
N PRO A 132 0.17 -17.57 -27.08
CA PRO A 132 0.12 -18.63 -26.08
C PRO A 132 0.61 -18.17 -24.70
N ILE A 133 1.65 -17.34 -24.63
CA ILE A 133 2.14 -16.81 -23.36
C ILE A 133 1.11 -15.89 -22.71
N ALA A 134 0.49 -14.99 -23.48
CA ALA A 134 -0.57 -14.10 -22.97
C ALA A 134 -1.81 -14.90 -22.49
N CYS A 135 -2.20 -15.96 -23.21
CA CYS A 135 -3.28 -16.86 -22.79
C CYS A 135 -2.93 -17.60 -21.48
N LEU A 136 -1.68 -18.02 -21.33
CA LEU A 136 -1.21 -18.64 -20.10
C LEU A 136 -1.27 -17.64 -18.93
N GLY A 137 -0.86 -16.39 -19.14
CA GLY A 137 -0.95 -15.30 -18.16
C GLY A 137 -2.38 -15.08 -17.68
N LEU A 138 -3.32 -14.93 -18.61
CA LEU A 138 -4.74 -14.81 -18.28
C LEU A 138 -5.24 -16.01 -17.44
N THR A 139 -4.84 -17.22 -17.82
CA THR A 139 -5.22 -18.43 -17.09
C THR A 139 -4.68 -18.40 -15.65
N VAL A 140 -3.41 -18.01 -15.48
CA VAL A 140 -2.79 -17.89 -14.16
C VAL A 140 -3.49 -16.81 -13.31
N ASN A 141 -3.87 -15.67 -13.91
CA ASN A 141 -4.60 -14.61 -13.21
C ASN A 141 -5.97 -15.13 -12.72
N ILE A 142 -6.73 -15.83 -13.56
CA ILE A 142 -8.02 -16.40 -13.19
C ILE A 142 -7.85 -17.46 -12.09
N VAL A 143 -6.88 -18.37 -12.21
CA VAL A 143 -6.61 -19.41 -11.20
C VAL A 143 -6.19 -18.77 -9.88
N SER A 144 -5.34 -17.76 -9.90
CA SER A 144 -4.91 -17.02 -8.71
C SER A 144 -6.10 -16.36 -7.99
N ALA A 145 -7.01 -15.78 -8.76
CA ALA A 145 -8.26 -15.22 -8.27
C ALA A 145 -9.15 -16.26 -7.54
N LEU A 146 -9.32 -17.41 -8.18
CA LEU A 146 -10.13 -18.51 -7.61
C LEU A 146 -9.50 -19.09 -6.35
N LEU A 147 -8.17 -19.23 -6.32
CA LEU A 147 -7.43 -19.71 -5.14
C LEU A 147 -7.54 -18.72 -3.95
N LEU A 148 -7.53 -17.41 -4.21
CA LEU A 148 -7.73 -16.40 -3.18
C LEU A 148 -9.17 -16.41 -2.66
N ARG A 149 -10.15 -16.59 -3.55
CA ARG A 149 -11.57 -16.68 -3.18
C ARG A 149 -11.91 -17.93 -2.36
N GLY A 150 -11.23 -19.05 -2.58
CA GLY A 150 -11.47 -20.33 -1.88
C GLY A 150 -10.87 -20.41 -0.46
N GLY A 151 -10.08 -19.43 -0.02
CA GLY A 151 -9.46 -19.40 1.31
C GLY A 151 -10.39 -19.01 2.46
N HIS A 152 -11.63 -18.63 2.19
CA HIS A 152 -12.62 -18.22 3.19
C HIS A 152 -13.73 -19.27 3.35
N HIS A 153 -13.40 -20.52 3.80
CA HIS A 153 -14.40 -21.44 4.33
C HIS A 153 -14.33 -21.53 5.85
N HIS A 154 -15.39 -21.01 6.48
CA HIS A 154 -16.01 -21.36 7.74
C HIS A 154 -15.17 -21.38 9.03
N HIS A 155 -15.40 -20.40 9.86
CA HIS A 155 -15.78 -20.66 11.24
C HIS A 155 -16.94 -19.73 11.63
N HIS A 156 -18.15 -20.32 11.64
CA HIS A 156 -19.28 -19.81 12.41
C HIS A 156 -18.92 -19.96 13.89
N HIS A 157 -19.00 -18.89 14.66
CA HIS A 157 -19.74 -18.75 15.92
C HIS A 157 -19.37 -17.44 16.60
N GLY A 158 -20.38 -16.66 16.95
CA GLY A 158 -20.25 -15.50 17.84
C GLY A 158 -20.75 -14.21 17.17
N GLU A 159 -21.99 -13.85 17.48
CA GLU A 159 -22.55 -12.53 17.25
C GLU A 159 -21.69 -11.52 17.97
N ASP A 160 -21.11 -10.55 17.21
CA ASP A 160 -21.03 -9.16 17.68
C ASP A 160 -20.66 -8.24 16.52
N HIS A 161 -21.32 -7.11 16.48
CA HIS A 161 -21.38 -6.12 15.43
C HIS A 161 -20.03 -5.48 15.07
N HIS A 162 -19.40 -5.94 13.96
CA HIS A 162 -18.40 -5.16 13.21
C HIS A 162 -18.65 -5.34 11.70
N HIS A 163 -19.71 -4.71 11.20
CA HIS A 163 -20.00 -4.63 9.78
C HIS A 163 -19.24 -3.45 9.16
N GLY A 164 -18.24 -3.71 8.32
CA GLY A 164 -17.71 -2.70 7.42
C GLY A 164 -16.38 -2.97 6.73
N HIS A 165 -15.43 -3.61 7.37
CA HIS A 165 -14.05 -3.68 6.85
C HIS A 165 -13.76 -4.91 5.95
N ASP A 166 -14.43 -6.04 6.17
CA ASP A 166 -14.22 -7.26 5.36
C ASP A 166 -14.78 -7.14 3.95
N ASP A 167 -15.92 -6.47 3.78
CA ASP A 167 -16.53 -6.24 2.47
C ASP A 167 -15.71 -5.31 1.56
N LEU A 168 -15.04 -4.31 2.11
CA LEU A 168 -14.20 -3.38 1.36
C LEU A 168 -12.91 -4.03 0.85
N ASN A 169 -12.28 -4.89 1.65
CA ASN A 169 -11.09 -5.63 1.26
C ASN A 169 -11.40 -6.67 0.17
N LEU A 170 -12.50 -7.40 0.30
CA LEU A 170 -12.94 -8.37 -0.69
C LEU A 170 -13.31 -7.69 -2.01
N ARG A 171 -14.02 -6.56 -1.94
CA ARG A 171 -14.38 -5.75 -3.10
C ARG A 171 -13.14 -5.18 -3.80
N SER A 172 -12.17 -4.70 -3.04
CA SER A 172 -10.89 -4.20 -3.58
C SER A 172 -10.12 -5.29 -4.30
N ALA A 173 -9.97 -6.48 -3.69
CA ALA A 173 -9.32 -7.63 -4.31
C ALA A 173 -10.05 -8.10 -5.60
N TYR A 174 -11.38 -8.10 -5.59
CA TYR A 174 -12.19 -8.48 -6.75
C TYR A 174 -12.05 -7.50 -7.92
N VAL A 175 -12.13 -6.19 -7.65
CA VAL A 175 -11.93 -5.14 -8.66
C VAL A 175 -10.53 -5.24 -9.27
N HIS A 176 -9.54 -5.54 -8.45
CA HIS A 176 -8.16 -5.74 -8.87
C HIS A 176 -8.01 -6.90 -9.86
N VAL A 177 -8.56 -8.07 -9.53
CA VAL A 177 -8.53 -9.25 -10.40
C VAL A 177 -9.25 -9.01 -11.73
N ILE A 178 -10.35 -8.25 -11.72
CA ILE A 178 -11.02 -7.85 -12.96
C ILE A 178 -10.10 -6.95 -13.78
N ALA A 179 -9.44 -5.99 -13.18
CA ALA A 179 -8.51 -5.10 -13.89
C ALA A 179 -7.37 -5.88 -14.54
N ASP A 180 -6.76 -6.84 -13.81
CA ASP A 180 -5.70 -7.71 -14.34
C ASP A 180 -6.19 -8.57 -15.52
N SER A 181 -7.41 -9.11 -15.40
CA SER A 181 -8.00 -9.91 -16.49
C SER A 181 -8.30 -9.07 -17.73
N VAL A 182 -8.70 -7.81 -17.54
CA VAL A 182 -8.97 -6.88 -18.66
C VAL A 182 -7.68 -6.54 -19.41
N THR A 183 -6.56 -6.29 -18.70
CA THR A 183 -5.27 -5.99 -19.35
C THR A 183 -4.76 -7.18 -20.16
N SER A 184 -4.84 -8.38 -19.62
CA SER A 184 -4.45 -9.62 -20.31
C SER A 184 -5.33 -9.89 -21.53
N VAL A 185 -6.67 -9.68 -21.43
CA VAL A 185 -7.59 -9.82 -22.59
C VAL A 185 -7.26 -8.81 -23.66
N LEU A 186 -7.00 -7.55 -23.32
CA LEU A 186 -6.61 -6.52 -24.29
C LEU A 186 -5.31 -6.88 -25.01
N ALA A 187 -4.30 -7.41 -24.29
CA ALA A 187 -3.06 -7.89 -24.90
C ALA A 187 -3.32 -9.04 -25.90
N ILE A 188 -4.15 -10.03 -25.53
CA ILE A 188 -4.51 -11.15 -26.40
C ILE A 188 -5.25 -10.66 -27.66
N VAL A 189 -6.20 -9.73 -27.49
CA VAL A 189 -6.96 -9.15 -28.63
C VAL A 189 -6.01 -8.39 -29.55
N ALA A 190 -5.13 -7.54 -29.01
CA ALA A 190 -4.17 -6.79 -29.83
C ALA A 190 -3.24 -7.70 -30.62
N LEU A 191 -2.67 -8.74 -29.98
CA LEU A 191 -1.80 -9.72 -30.62
C LEU A 191 -2.55 -10.54 -31.67
N SER A 192 -3.79 -10.95 -31.40
CA SER A 192 -4.62 -11.72 -32.32
C SER A 192 -5.03 -10.90 -33.55
N CYS A 193 -5.41 -9.63 -33.34
CA CYS A 193 -5.70 -8.72 -34.47
C CYS A 193 -4.43 -8.42 -35.29
N GLY A 194 -3.28 -8.25 -34.61
CA GLY A 194 -1.99 -8.12 -35.28
C GLY A 194 -1.66 -9.30 -36.17
N LYS A 195 -1.89 -10.52 -35.70
CA LYS A 195 -1.67 -11.76 -36.46
C LYS A 195 -2.67 -11.94 -37.61
N ALA A 196 -3.97 -11.68 -37.38
CA ALA A 196 -5.02 -11.97 -38.34
C ALA A 196 -5.16 -10.90 -39.43
N PHE A 197 -5.01 -9.62 -39.05
CA PHE A 197 -5.29 -8.48 -39.94
C PHE A 197 -4.05 -7.66 -40.29
N GLY A 198 -2.87 -8.01 -39.72
CA GLY A 198 -1.64 -7.23 -39.88
C GLY A 198 -1.63 -5.90 -39.09
N TRP A 199 -2.51 -5.72 -38.14
CA TRP A 199 -2.62 -4.49 -37.32
C TRP A 199 -1.56 -4.45 -36.21
N ALA A 200 -0.27 -4.51 -36.61
CA ALA A 200 0.86 -4.52 -35.69
C ALA A 200 0.94 -3.26 -34.82
N TRP A 201 0.29 -2.17 -35.19
CA TRP A 201 0.24 -0.93 -34.42
C TRP A 201 -0.59 -1.04 -33.12
N LEU A 202 -1.47 -2.05 -33.01
CA LEU A 202 -2.26 -2.27 -31.80
C LEU A 202 -1.39 -2.65 -30.60
N ASP A 203 -0.33 -3.42 -30.81
CA ASP A 203 0.58 -3.84 -29.75
C ASP A 203 1.24 -2.64 -29.03
N PRO A 204 1.91 -1.69 -29.72
CA PRO A 204 2.43 -0.50 -29.03
C PRO A 204 1.32 0.42 -28.47
N VAL A 205 0.12 0.46 -29.04
CA VAL A 205 -1.00 1.21 -28.44
C VAL A 205 -1.40 0.58 -27.10
N CYS A 206 -1.48 -0.74 -27.00
CA CYS A 206 -1.69 -1.44 -25.74
C CYS A 206 -0.54 -1.19 -24.75
N GLY A 207 0.70 -1.13 -25.23
CA GLY A 207 1.86 -0.75 -24.40
C GLY A 207 1.75 0.66 -23.82
N ILE A 208 1.27 1.64 -24.60
CA ILE A 208 1.01 3.01 -24.12
C ILE A 208 -0.12 2.98 -23.08
N ALA A 209 -1.24 2.31 -23.37
CA ALA A 209 -2.36 2.22 -22.44
C ALA A 209 -1.92 1.58 -21.10
N GLY A 210 -1.18 0.47 -21.13
CA GLY A 210 -0.63 -0.18 -19.96
C GLY A 210 0.33 0.72 -19.18
N SER A 211 1.22 1.46 -19.87
CA SER A 211 2.15 2.40 -19.24
C SER A 211 1.44 3.55 -18.53
N LEU A 212 0.33 4.05 -19.08
CA LEU A 212 -0.48 5.09 -18.43
C LEU A 212 -1.15 4.57 -17.14
N VAL A 213 -1.69 3.36 -17.17
CA VAL A 213 -2.30 2.73 -15.98
C VAL A 213 -1.25 2.52 -14.89
N ILE A 214 -0.08 1.94 -15.22
CA ILE A 214 1.01 1.72 -14.25
C ILE A 214 1.53 3.07 -13.73
N GLY A 215 1.68 4.07 -14.60
CA GLY A 215 2.11 5.42 -14.22
C GLY A 215 1.14 6.11 -13.26
N GLN A 216 -0.16 5.97 -13.51
CA GLN A 216 -1.19 6.50 -12.62
C GLN A 216 -1.14 5.85 -11.22
N TRP A 217 -0.94 4.54 -11.15
CA TRP A 217 -0.80 3.83 -9.88
C TRP A 217 0.48 4.21 -9.15
N ALA A 218 1.60 4.27 -9.85
CA ALA A 218 2.86 4.74 -9.28
C ALA A 218 2.71 6.15 -8.70
N TRP A 219 2.07 7.06 -9.42
CA TRP A 219 1.80 8.42 -8.93
C TRP A 219 0.91 8.44 -7.70
N SER A 220 -0.18 7.67 -7.70
CA SER A 220 -1.08 7.55 -6.54
C SER A 220 -0.34 7.03 -5.31
N LEU A 221 0.50 6.00 -5.48
CA LEU A 221 1.28 5.42 -4.39
C LEU A 221 2.36 6.40 -3.87
N ILE A 222 3.03 7.15 -4.75
CA ILE A 222 3.95 8.22 -4.36
C ILE A 222 3.21 9.30 -3.58
N ALA A 223 2.02 9.71 -4.05
CA ALA A 223 1.25 10.76 -3.41
C ALA A 223 0.77 10.37 -2.00
N SER A 224 0.35 9.13 -1.78
CA SER A 224 -0.07 8.63 -0.47
C SER A 224 1.11 8.39 0.48
N THR A 225 2.19 7.77 0.01
CA THR A 225 3.33 7.44 0.86
C THR A 225 4.16 8.67 1.26
N ARG A 226 4.28 9.67 0.38
CA ARG A 226 5.00 10.91 0.70
C ARG A 226 4.39 11.67 1.87
N THR A 227 3.06 11.66 2.02
CA THR A 227 2.36 12.34 3.12
C THR A 227 2.77 11.74 4.45
N ILE A 228 2.83 10.42 4.54
CA ILE A 228 3.24 9.69 5.75
C ILE A 228 4.72 9.91 6.05
N LEU A 229 5.59 9.87 5.02
CA LEU A 229 7.04 10.07 5.18
C LEU A 229 7.40 11.49 5.61
N LEU A 230 6.61 12.48 5.18
CA LEU A 230 6.81 13.90 5.50
C LEU A 230 6.02 14.35 6.74
N ASP A 231 5.48 13.41 7.52
CA ASP A 231 4.71 13.70 8.73
C ASP A 231 3.49 14.62 8.49
N ARG A 232 2.95 14.59 7.25
CA ARG A 232 1.73 15.31 6.94
C ARG A 232 0.53 14.52 7.47
N GLU A 233 -0.37 15.21 8.15
CA GLU A 233 -1.65 14.65 8.58
C GLU A 233 -2.47 14.22 7.34
N PRO A 234 -3.05 13.00 7.32
CA PRO A 234 -3.90 12.56 6.23
C PRO A 234 -5.19 13.40 6.14
N ASP A 235 -5.57 13.79 4.93
CA ASP A 235 -6.78 14.61 4.69
C ASP A 235 -8.09 13.88 5.09
N SER A 236 -8.05 12.55 5.23
CA SER A 236 -9.17 11.67 5.64
C SER A 236 -9.23 11.41 7.14
N CYS A 237 -8.36 12.04 7.95
CA CYS A 237 -8.28 11.78 9.38
C CYS A 237 -9.03 12.88 10.14
N ASP A 238 -10.14 12.52 10.77
CA ASP A 238 -10.93 13.43 11.62
C ASP A 238 -10.33 13.63 13.01
N LEU A 239 -9.19 12.97 13.29
CA LEU A 239 -8.54 12.93 14.61
C LEU A 239 -8.25 14.33 15.17
N ARG A 240 -7.86 15.29 14.32
CA ARG A 240 -7.67 16.69 14.71
C ARG A 240 -8.96 17.33 15.21
N ALA A 241 -10.07 17.07 14.54
CA ALA A 241 -11.37 17.60 14.95
C ALA A 241 -11.86 16.92 16.24
N GLU A 242 -11.61 15.63 16.38
CA GLU A 242 -11.96 14.85 17.56
C GLU A 242 -11.16 15.29 18.78
N ILE A 243 -9.85 15.47 18.66
CA ILE A 243 -8.99 16.02 19.74
C ILE A 243 -9.49 17.40 20.12
N ARG A 244 -9.76 18.30 19.17
CA ARG A 244 -10.28 19.63 19.47
C ARG A 244 -11.63 19.58 20.16
N LYS A 245 -12.49 18.64 19.82
CA LYS A 245 -13.79 18.43 20.44
C LYS A 245 -13.63 17.91 21.88
N ALA A 246 -12.72 16.95 22.12
CA ALA A 246 -12.44 16.43 23.46
C ALA A 246 -12.02 17.53 24.43
N PHE A 247 -11.11 18.41 24.01
CA PHE A 247 -10.66 19.55 24.81
C PHE A 247 -11.67 20.73 24.81
N GLY A 248 -12.49 20.87 23.78
CA GLY A 248 -13.49 21.93 23.65
C GLY A 248 -14.61 21.87 24.68
N ASN A 249 -14.82 20.71 25.32
CA ASN A 249 -15.75 20.53 26.43
C ASN A 249 -15.25 21.10 27.76
N CYS A 250 -13.96 21.51 27.83
CA CYS A 250 -13.38 22.12 29.02
C CYS A 250 -13.33 23.64 28.85
N GLU A 251 -14.10 24.38 29.65
CA GLU A 251 -14.24 25.84 29.52
C GLU A 251 -12.92 26.60 29.67
N ASP A 252 -12.00 26.10 30.51
CA ASP A 252 -10.75 26.74 30.85
C ASP A 252 -9.53 26.23 30.04
N VAL A 253 -9.68 25.26 29.15
CA VAL A 253 -8.58 24.68 28.37
C VAL A 253 -8.63 25.15 26.94
N ARG A 254 -7.49 25.67 26.45
CA ARG A 254 -7.33 26.08 25.04
C ARG A 254 -6.13 25.37 24.44
N ILE A 255 -6.34 24.72 23.31
CA ILE A 255 -5.24 24.18 22.51
C ILE A 255 -4.57 25.34 21.77
N CYS A 256 -3.29 25.59 22.04
CA CYS A 256 -2.49 26.60 21.36
C CYS A 256 -1.62 25.99 20.24
N ASP A 257 -1.23 24.72 20.38
CA ASP A 257 -0.50 24.02 19.31
C ASP A 257 -0.90 22.54 19.26
N LEU A 258 -0.94 21.97 18.02
CA LEU A 258 -1.38 20.59 17.80
C LEU A 258 -0.67 20.01 16.58
N HIS A 259 0.23 19.07 16.83
CA HIS A 259 0.91 18.27 15.83
C HIS A 259 0.40 16.83 15.88
N ILE A 260 0.05 16.28 14.71
CA ILE A 260 -0.39 14.89 14.57
C ILE A 260 0.32 14.31 13.36
N TRP A 261 0.92 13.13 13.52
CA TRP A 261 1.56 12.43 12.40
C TRP A 261 1.45 10.92 12.57
N GLN A 262 1.53 10.23 11.45
CA GLN A 262 1.44 8.78 11.42
C GLN A 262 2.81 8.13 11.72
N VAL A 263 2.84 7.18 12.64
CA VAL A 263 4.04 6.41 13.04
C VAL A 263 4.00 4.95 12.61
N GLY A 264 2.82 4.45 12.24
CA GLY A 264 2.59 3.08 11.75
C GLY A 264 1.24 2.96 11.05
N VAL A 265 0.84 1.75 10.67
CA VAL A 265 -0.47 1.51 10.02
C VAL A 265 -1.58 1.81 11.04
N ASN A 266 -2.42 2.81 10.75
CA ASN A 266 -3.48 3.32 11.64
C ASN A 266 -3.00 3.66 13.06
N ARG A 267 -1.74 4.09 13.18
CA ARG A 267 -1.14 4.48 14.46
C ARG A 267 -0.54 5.87 14.34
N TYR A 268 -0.94 6.74 15.26
CA TYR A 268 -0.57 8.15 15.25
C TYR A 268 0.16 8.54 16.52
N ALA A 269 1.03 9.54 16.41
CA ALA A 269 1.57 10.26 17.52
C ALA A 269 1.01 11.68 17.51
N ALA A 270 0.84 12.28 18.70
CA ALA A 270 0.39 13.65 18.86
C ALA A 270 1.23 14.39 19.90
N ILE A 271 1.54 15.66 19.59
CA ILE A 271 2.04 16.64 20.52
C ILE A 271 0.99 17.73 20.63
N ILE A 272 0.53 17.98 21.85
CA ILE A 272 -0.57 18.90 22.14
C ILE A 272 -0.07 19.90 23.18
N SER A 273 -0.05 21.18 22.85
CA SER A 273 0.23 22.24 23.81
C SER A 273 -1.08 22.93 24.17
N ILE A 274 -1.37 22.97 25.47
CA ILE A 274 -2.58 23.59 26.02
C ILE A 274 -2.23 24.71 26.98
N VAL A 275 -3.15 25.67 27.06
CA VAL A 275 -3.10 26.79 28.04
C VAL A 275 -4.35 26.74 28.90
N THR A 276 -4.18 26.86 30.21
CA THR A 276 -5.27 26.80 31.21
C THR A 276 -4.97 27.70 32.41
N GLY A 277 -6.01 28.22 33.06
CA GLY A 277 -5.89 28.93 34.35
C GLY A 277 -5.76 27.99 35.54
N HIS A 278 -6.19 26.72 35.42
CA HIS A 278 -6.20 25.72 36.47
C HIS A 278 -5.47 24.44 36.00
N PRO A 279 -4.12 24.46 35.92
CA PRO A 279 -3.36 23.35 35.37
C PRO A 279 -3.54 22.06 36.17
N GLN A 280 -3.91 20.98 35.49
CA GLN A 280 -3.97 19.63 36.01
C GLN A 280 -2.74 18.83 35.53
N PRO A 281 -2.40 17.73 36.20
CA PRO A 281 -1.33 16.85 35.73
C PRO A 281 -1.62 16.31 34.30
N PRO A 282 -0.59 16.12 33.46
CA PRO A 282 -0.76 15.69 32.05
C PRO A 282 -1.59 14.41 31.85
N HIS A 283 -1.57 13.49 32.83
CA HIS A 283 -2.34 12.23 32.75
C HIS A 283 -3.86 12.47 32.73
N VAL A 284 -4.35 13.54 33.36
CA VAL A 284 -5.78 13.88 33.35
C VAL A 284 -6.23 14.24 31.93
N TYR A 285 -5.43 15.01 31.23
CA TYR A 285 -5.71 15.39 29.85
C TYR A 285 -5.54 14.19 28.88
N LYS A 286 -4.57 13.29 29.13
CA LYS A 286 -4.41 12.06 28.36
C LYS A 286 -5.64 11.14 28.48
N GLN A 287 -6.30 11.09 29.63
CA GLN A 287 -7.53 10.31 29.83
C GLN A 287 -8.67 10.79 28.95
N MET A 288 -8.74 12.06 28.58
CA MET A 288 -9.76 12.59 27.66
C MET A 288 -9.62 12.05 26.23
N LEU A 289 -8.43 11.52 25.90
CA LEU A 289 -8.10 10.93 24.60
C LEU A 289 -8.06 9.40 24.63
N ALA A 290 -8.44 8.78 25.75
CA ALA A 290 -8.33 7.33 25.93
C ALA A 290 -9.25 6.52 25.00
N GLU A 291 -10.31 7.14 24.44
CA GLU A 291 -11.20 6.52 23.46
C GLU A 291 -10.56 6.38 22.08
N HIS A 292 -9.46 7.11 21.81
CA HIS A 292 -8.76 7.09 20.52
C HIS A 292 -7.62 6.08 20.56
N GLU A 293 -7.92 4.80 20.34
CA GLU A 293 -6.94 3.70 20.36
C GLU A 293 -5.83 3.84 19.30
N GLU A 294 -6.08 4.59 18.24
CA GLU A 294 -5.11 4.92 17.19
C GLU A 294 -4.01 5.87 17.66
N LEU A 295 -4.22 6.62 18.76
CA LEU A 295 -3.21 7.49 19.39
C LEU A 295 -2.27 6.67 20.29
N GLN A 296 -1.16 6.21 19.73
CA GLN A 296 -0.20 5.37 20.45
C GLN A 296 0.82 6.16 21.27
N HIS A 297 1.11 7.39 20.87
CA HIS A 297 2.04 8.25 21.59
C HIS A 297 1.48 9.66 21.70
N VAL A 298 1.19 10.10 22.92
CA VAL A 298 0.64 11.44 23.20
C VAL A 298 1.53 12.16 24.19
N THR A 299 2.05 13.31 23.78
CA THR A 299 2.72 14.27 24.65
C THR A 299 1.82 15.48 24.84
N ILE A 300 1.57 15.89 26.09
CA ILE A 300 0.78 17.07 26.42
C ILE A 300 1.65 18.03 27.23
N GLU A 301 1.87 19.20 26.65
CA GLU A 301 2.49 20.34 27.32
C GLU A 301 1.40 21.19 27.94
N VAL A 302 1.52 21.44 29.24
CA VAL A 302 0.52 22.22 29.99
C VAL A 302 1.13 23.57 30.41
N ASN A 303 0.59 24.64 29.83
CA ASN A 303 0.99 26.01 30.14
C ASN A 303 -0.07 26.70 31.01
N SER A 304 0.37 27.48 32.00
CA SER A 304 -0.52 28.24 32.88
C SER A 304 -0.65 29.71 32.42
N THR A 305 -1.86 30.25 32.48
CA THR A 305 -2.08 31.70 32.25
C THR A 305 -1.63 32.54 33.45
N THR A 306 -1.40 31.94 34.62
CA THR A 306 -0.86 32.58 35.79
C THR A 306 0.65 32.34 35.85
N ALA A 307 1.42 33.17 35.13
CA ALA A 307 2.86 33.33 35.33
C ALA A 307 3.13 34.63 36.06
#